data_e6dee4a66cafef46bb469ce919e119af
#
_entry.id   e6dee4a66cafef46bb469ce919e119af
#
_cell.length_a   1.000
_cell.length_b   1.000
_cell.length_c   1.000
_cell.angle_alpha   90.00
_cell.angle_beta   90.00
_cell.angle_gamma   90.00
#
_symmetry.space_group_name_H-M   'P 1'
#
loop_
_entity.id
_entity.type
_entity.pdbx_description
1 polymer ?
#
loop_
_entity_poly.entity_id
_entity_poly.type
_entity_poly.pdbx_seq_one_letter_code
_entity_poly.pdbx_strand_id
1 'polypeptide(L)'
;MQENTHFLPTRNMGFNKMKKKVIITCLSVMCAFMPLSAMEKIYLMPYEQQEALGELLRVIKQANKSIDIAIYSFTNREIAKALRDASSKGVKINIIYDMGQKSVNNSTIGYLEKFANIHTCLLEGNPAKNGKYKGIMHHKMIIIDGALVGFGSANWSKNAFENNYESLYFTDSKEIIQKSQGYYNKMLKACTPFMSY
;
A
#
# COMPACT_ATOMS: atom_id res chain seq x y z
N MET A 1 -7.33 -107.77 -35.81
CA MET A 1 -8.22 -106.64 -36.13
C MET A 1 -7.64 -105.42 -35.46
N GLN A 2 -7.14 -104.55 -36.29
CA GLN A 2 -6.45 -103.36 -35.85
C GLN A 2 -7.40 -102.17 -35.99
N GLU A 3 -7.60 -101.44 -34.96
CA GLU A 3 -8.24 -100.14 -35.06
C GLU A 3 -7.19 -99.05 -34.76
N ASN A 4 -6.96 -98.29 -35.80
CA ASN A 4 -6.12 -97.06 -35.76
C ASN A 4 -6.94 -95.93 -35.24
N THR A 5 -6.54 -95.36 -34.11
CA THR A 5 -7.04 -94.06 -33.66
C THR A 5 -5.97 -92.96 -33.89
N HIS A 6 -6.32 -92.14 -34.86
CA HIS A 6 -5.55 -90.92 -35.15
C HIS A 6 -5.66 -89.91 -34.02
N PHE A 7 -4.52 -89.55 -33.44
CA PHE A 7 -4.40 -88.42 -32.49
C PHE A 7 -4.08 -87.15 -33.28
N LEU A 8 -4.97 -86.16 -33.22
CA LEU A 8 -4.75 -84.85 -33.78
C LEU A 8 -4.00 -83.96 -32.74
N PRO A 9 -3.01 -83.13 -33.13
CA PRO A 9 -2.30 -82.30 -32.23
C PRO A 9 -3.08 -80.99 -31.88
N THR A 10 -3.22 -80.72 -30.62
CA THR A 10 -3.83 -79.51 -30.10
C THR A 10 -2.91 -78.33 -30.37
N ARG A 11 -3.44 -77.34 -31.04
CA ARG A 11 -2.82 -76.11 -31.40
C ARG A 11 -2.84 -75.18 -30.19
N ASN A 12 -1.66 -75.00 -29.55
CA ASN A 12 -1.46 -74.03 -28.50
C ASN A 12 -1.63 -72.60 -29.07
N MET A 13 -2.71 -71.91 -28.68
CA MET A 13 -2.90 -70.51 -28.93
C MET A 13 -2.11 -69.71 -27.88
N GLY A 14 -0.96 -69.19 -28.31
CA GLY A 14 -0.16 -68.27 -27.48
C GLY A 14 -0.92 -66.98 -27.26
N PHE A 15 -1.24 -66.73 -26.01
CA PHE A 15 -1.72 -65.43 -25.56
C PHE A 15 -0.59 -64.35 -25.65
N ASN A 16 -0.64 -63.57 -26.71
CA ASN A 16 0.20 -62.40 -26.82
C ASN A 16 -0.25 -61.38 -25.78
N LYS A 17 0.48 -61.29 -24.65
CA LYS A 17 0.35 -60.18 -23.69
C LYS A 17 0.84 -58.88 -24.35
N MET A 18 -0.10 -58.12 -24.92
CA MET A 18 0.16 -56.73 -25.29
C MET A 18 0.49 -55.92 -24.05
N LYS A 19 1.76 -55.62 -23.86
CA LYS A 19 2.22 -54.63 -22.86
C LYS A 19 1.72 -53.24 -23.31
N LYS A 20 0.64 -52.74 -22.70
CA LYS A 20 0.22 -51.34 -22.83
C LYS A 20 1.32 -50.49 -22.22
N LYS A 21 2.10 -49.82 -23.06
CA LYS A 21 2.98 -48.73 -22.63
C LYS A 21 2.07 -47.58 -22.21
N VAL A 22 1.97 -47.35 -20.91
CA VAL A 22 1.35 -46.14 -20.35
C VAL A 22 2.36 -45.03 -20.58
N ILE A 23 2.10 -44.21 -21.58
CA ILE A 23 2.83 -42.95 -21.80
C ILE A 23 2.26 -41.96 -20.78
N ILE A 24 2.95 -41.78 -19.66
CA ILE A 24 2.67 -40.68 -18.71
C ILE A 24 3.21 -39.44 -19.38
N THR A 25 2.33 -38.68 -20.02
CA THR A 25 2.63 -37.33 -20.49
C THR A 25 2.64 -36.42 -19.24
N CYS A 26 3.81 -36.15 -18.71
CA CYS A 26 4.00 -35.09 -17.74
C CYS A 26 3.66 -33.76 -18.43
N LEU A 27 2.41 -33.33 -18.27
CA LEU A 27 2.02 -31.94 -18.58
C LEU A 27 2.66 -31.08 -17.52
N SER A 28 3.88 -30.60 -17.76
CA SER A 28 4.50 -29.55 -16.97
C SER A 28 3.66 -28.28 -17.14
N VAL A 29 2.78 -28.05 -16.16
CA VAL A 29 2.10 -26.77 -15.99
C VAL A 29 3.20 -25.77 -15.65
N MET A 30 3.74 -25.14 -16.66
CA MET A 30 4.59 -23.96 -16.54
C MET A 30 3.66 -22.84 -16.07
N CYS A 31 3.46 -22.73 -14.74
CA CYS A 31 2.89 -21.53 -14.15
C CYS A 31 3.80 -20.39 -14.58
N ALA A 32 3.41 -19.68 -15.63
CA ALA A 32 4.01 -18.42 -15.99
C ALA A 32 3.79 -17.50 -14.77
N PHE A 33 4.82 -17.35 -13.96
CA PHE A 33 4.92 -16.25 -13.01
C PHE A 33 4.93 -14.96 -13.85
N MET A 34 3.73 -14.47 -14.19
CA MET A 34 3.61 -13.09 -14.65
C MET A 34 4.06 -12.24 -13.45
N PRO A 35 5.13 -11.45 -13.59
CA PRO A 35 5.47 -10.50 -12.55
C PRO A 35 4.22 -9.63 -12.37
N LEU A 36 3.62 -9.67 -11.18
CA LEU A 36 2.57 -8.73 -10.81
C LEU A 36 3.22 -7.35 -10.95
N SER A 37 2.86 -6.64 -12.02
CA SER A 37 3.41 -5.29 -12.26
C SER A 37 3.08 -4.45 -11.04
N ALA A 38 4.12 -3.90 -10.41
CA ALA A 38 3.93 -2.98 -9.30
C ALA A 38 3.01 -1.84 -9.74
N MET A 39 2.05 -1.48 -8.89
CA MET A 39 1.21 -0.33 -9.16
C MET A 39 2.06 0.94 -9.00
N GLU A 40 2.26 1.63 -10.10
CA GLU A 40 2.98 2.90 -10.10
C GLU A 40 2.13 3.96 -10.78
N LYS A 41 1.79 5.01 -10.04
CA LYS A 41 0.99 6.13 -10.53
C LYS A 41 1.62 7.44 -10.09
N ILE A 42 1.79 8.35 -11.03
CA ILE A 42 2.20 9.72 -10.75
C ILE A 42 1.12 10.68 -11.26
N TYR A 43 0.87 11.73 -10.52
CA TYR A 43 -0.03 12.81 -10.86
C TYR A 43 0.71 14.13 -10.77
N LEU A 44 0.54 14.99 -11.76
CA LEU A 44 1.22 16.27 -11.90
C LEU A 44 0.21 17.41 -11.87
N MET A 45 0.15 18.09 -10.73
CA MET A 45 -0.74 19.24 -10.54
C MET A 45 -0.15 20.51 -11.18
N PRO A 46 -0.95 21.47 -11.56
CA PRO A 46 -2.39 21.53 -11.36
C PRO A 46 -3.21 20.79 -12.44
N TYR A 47 -2.57 20.24 -13.48
CA TYR A 47 -3.25 19.70 -14.65
C TYR A 47 -4.04 18.42 -14.35
N GLU A 48 -3.58 17.60 -13.43
CA GLU A 48 -4.21 16.33 -13.02
C GLU A 48 -4.75 16.42 -11.57
N GLN A 49 -5.19 17.60 -11.14
CA GLN A 49 -5.61 17.85 -9.76
C GLN A 49 -6.78 16.97 -9.31
N GLN A 50 -7.76 16.75 -10.18
CA GLN A 50 -8.96 15.96 -9.84
C GLN A 50 -8.62 14.49 -9.71
N GLU A 51 -7.80 13.97 -10.61
CA GLU A 51 -7.30 12.60 -10.61
C GLU A 51 -6.42 12.36 -9.37
N ALA A 52 -5.51 13.29 -9.06
CA ALA A 52 -4.64 13.23 -7.89
C ALA A 52 -5.44 13.19 -6.58
N LEU A 53 -6.37 14.11 -6.40
CA LEU A 53 -7.23 14.15 -5.23
C LEU A 53 -8.15 12.92 -5.17
N GLY A 54 -8.75 12.56 -6.30
CA GLY A 54 -9.60 11.37 -6.44
C GLY A 54 -8.87 10.09 -6.04
N GLU A 55 -7.62 9.90 -6.48
CA GLU A 55 -6.82 8.74 -6.11
C GLU A 55 -6.47 8.73 -4.62
N LEU A 56 -6.05 9.87 -4.05
CA LEU A 56 -5.79 9.97 -2.62
C LEU A 56 -7.02 9.63 -1.77
N LEU A 57 -8.18 10.15 -2.15
CA LEU A 57 -9.45 9.84 -1.49
C LEU A 57 -9.83 8.36 -1.66
N ARG A 58 -9.59 7.78 -2.83
CA ARG A 58 -9.87 6.39 -3.13
C ARG A 58 -9.06 5.45 -2.23
N VAL A 59 -7.74 5.66 -2.14
CA VAL A 59 -6.87 4.80 -1.31
C VAL A 59 -7.20 4.92 0.17
N ILE A 60 -7.55 6.12 0.67
CA ILE A 60 -8.02 6.32 2.05
C ILE A 60 -9.33 5.55 2.30
N LYS A 61 -10.31 5.64 1.40
CA LYS A 61 -11.60 4.94 1.52
C LYS A 61 -11.49 3.43 1.47
N GLN A 62 -10.46 2.90 0.79
CA GLN A 62 -10.20 1.47 0.63
C GLN A 62 -9.31 0.88 1.73
N ALA A 63 -8.76 1.69 2.60
CA ALA A 63 -7.99 1.22 3.75
C ALA A 63 -8.84 0.32 4.66
N ASN A 64 -8.23 -0.78 5.12
CA ASN A 64 -8.91 -1.79 5.95
C ASN A 64 -8.30 -1.96 7.34
N LYS A 65 -7.03 -1.60 7.53
CA LYS A 65 -6.28 -1.84 8.77
C LYS A 65 -5.71 -0.56 9.36
N SER A 66 -4.88 0.13 8.58
CA SER A 66 -4.13 1.27 9.08
C SER A 66 -3.82 2.31 8.01
N ILE A 67 -3.71 3.55 8.44
CA ILE A 67 -3.20 4.66 7.64
C ILE A 67 -2.17 5.41 8.46
N ASP A 68 -0.92 5.45 7.97
CA ASP A 68 0.17 6.20 8.58
C ASP A 68 0.51 7.42 7.70
N ILE A 69 0.48 8.61 8.27
CA ILE A 69 0.63 9.87 7.55
C ILE A 69 1.73 10.71 8.19
N ALA A 70 2.62 11.27 7.36
CA ALA A 70 3.52 12.36 7.73
C ALA A 70 3.26 13.53 6.79
N ILE A 71 2.79 14.67 7.33
CA ILE A 71 2.31 15.78 6.51
C ILE A 71 2.74 17.14 7.08
N TYR A 72 3.42 17.93 6.24
CA TYR A 72 3.87 19.28 6.62
C TYR A 72 2.71 20.24 6.82
N SER A 73 1.79 20.32 5.85
CA SER A 73 0.61 21.20 5.94
C SER A 73 -0.65 20.47 5.47
N PHE A 74 -1.67 20.47 6.34
CA PHE A 74 -2.91 19.76 6.07
C PHE A 74 -4.12 20.62 6.48
N THR A 75 -4.78 21.20 5.47
CA THR A 75 -5.95 22.06 5.63
C THR A 75 -7.14 21.62 4.75
N ASN A 76 -6.97 20.60 3.89
CA ASN A 76 -8.02 20.11 3.01
C ASN A 76 -9.07 19.31 3.80
N ARG A 77 -10.29 19.87 3.87
CA ARG A 77 -11.39 19.28 4.65
C ARG A 77 -11.97 18.00 4.04
N GLU A 78 -11.86 17.81 2.73
CA GLU A 78 -12.35 16.61 2.06
C GLU A 78 -11.51 15.39 2.41
N ILE A 79 -10.17 15.55 2.40
CA ILE A 79 -9.24 14.52 2.85
C ILE A 79 -9.46 14.22 4.34
N ALA A 80 -9.62 15.25 5.18
CA ALA A 80 -9.90 15.07 6.61
C ALA A 80 -11.21 14.31 6.86
N LYS A 81 -12.26 14.60 6.08
CA LYS A 81 -13.53 13.85 6.14
C LYS A 81 -13.34 12.39 5.75
N ALA A 82 -12.57 12.10 4.69
CA ALA A 82 -12.29 10.72 4.28
C ALA A 82 -11.56 9.93 5.37
N LEU A 83 -10.58 10.55 6.05
CA LEU A 83 -9.88 9.93 7.19
C LEU A 83 -10.81 9.68 8.37
N ARG A 84 -11.68 10.64 8.73
CA ARG A 84 -12.72 10.45 9.75
C ARG A 84 -13.60 9.26 9.41
N ASP A 85 -14.07 9.17 8.17
CA ASP A 85 -14.97 8.10 7.73
C ASP A 85 -14.26 6.73 7.72
N ALA A 86 -12.95 6.68 7.40
CA ALA A 86 -12.14 5.47 7.53
C ALA A 86 -11.98 5.06 9.00
N SER A 87 -11.70 6.01 9.89
CA SER A 87 -11.56 5.75 11.35
C SER A 87 -12.85 5.21 11.96
N SER A 88 -14.01 5.70 11.49
CA SER A 88 -15.33 5.22 11.93
C SER A 88 -15.61 3.78 11.52
N LYS A 89 -14.88 3.24 10.54
CA LYS A 89 -14.90 1.82 10.12
C LYS A 89 -13.88 0.95 10.87
N GLY A 90 -13.17 1.51 11.85
CA GLY A 90 -12.18 0.81 12.67
C GLY A 90 -10.75 0.88 12.12
N VAL A 91 -10.48 1.64 11.05
CA VAL A 91 -9.12 1.86 10.54
C VAL A 91 -8.32 2.67 11.56
N LYS A 92 -7.15 2.18 11.96
CA LYS A 92 -6.24 2.89 12.86
C LYS A 92 -5.43 3.91 12.08
N ILE A 93 -5.46 5.17 12.49
CA ILE A 93 -4.83 6.28 11.77
C ILE A 93 -3.83 6.99 12.68
N ASN A 94 -2.57 7.09 12.24
CA ASN A 94 -1.55 7.86 12.92
C ASN A 94 -1.10 9.00 12.01
N ILE A 95 -1.11 10.24 12.52
CA ILE A 95 -0.76 11.41 11.72
C ILE A 95 0.33 12.21 12.45
N ILE A 96 1.49 12.29 11.81
CA ILE A 96 2.59 13.16 12.23
C ILE A 96 2.46 14.49 11.47
N TYR A 97 2.19 15.56 12.18
CA TYR A 97 2.17 16.92 11.63
C TYR A 97 3.51 17.63 11.91
N ASP A 98 3.85 18.59 11.07
CA ASP A 98 4.90 19.55 11.44
C ASP A 98 4.49 20.38 12.67
N MET A 99 5.44 20.71 13.53
CA MET A 99 5.20 21.47 14.75
C MET A 99 4.51 22.82 14.49
N GLY A 100 4.80 23.45 13.35
CA GLY A 100 4.16 24.70 12.94
C GLY A 100 2.64 24.59 12.79
N GLN A 101 2.10 23.38 12.54
CA GLN A 101 0.64 23.18 12.37
C GLN A 101 -0.16 23.41 13.66
N LYS A 102 0.48 23.41 14.83
CA LYS A 102 -0.16 23.74 16.12
C LYS A 102 -0.77 25.15 16.11
N SER A 103 -0.16 26.09 15.40
CA SER A 103 -0.56 27.50 15.37
C SER A 103 -1.35 27.91 14.15
N VAL A 104 -1.66 26.95 13.24
CA VAL A 104 -2.40 27.23 12.00
C VAL A 104 -3.90 27.13 12.26
N ASN A 105 -4.63 28.23 12.18
CA ASN A 105 -6.06 28.30 12.52
C ASN A 105 -6.97 27.33 11.73
N ASN A 106 -6.61 26.99 10.49
CA ASN A 106 -7.36 26.07 9.64
C ASN A 106 -6.70 24.69 9.52
N SER A 107 -5.72 24.37 10.35
CA SER A 107 -5.14 23.02 10.43
C SER A 107 -6.21 21.99 10.82
N THR A 108 -6.12 20.81 10.21
CA THR A 108 -7.04 19.71 10.50
C THR A 108 -6.71 18.95 11.80
N ILE A 109 -5.57 19.25 12.45
CA ILE A 109 -5.09 18.50 13.61
C ILE A 109 -6.10 18.48 14.76
N GLY A 110 -6.60 19.64 15.19
CA GLY A 110 -7.58 19.73 16.28
C GLY A 110 -8.98 19.18 15.92
N TYR A 111 -9.27 18.98 14.63
CA TYR A 111 -10.48 18.31 14.20
C TYR A 111 -10.31 16.79 14.24
N LEU A 112 -9.20 16.26 13.71
CA LEU A 112 -8.96 14.84 13.56
C LEU A 112 -8.63 14.16 14.90
N GLU A 113 -7.96 14.83 15.79
CA GLU A 113 -7.61 14.31 17.12
C GLU A 113 -8.83 13.91 17.96
N LYS A 114 -10.03 14.42 17.66
CA LYS A 114 -11.28 14.11 18.38
C LYS A 114 -11.80 12.67 18.12
N PHE A 115 -11.30 11.97 17.12
CA PHE A 115 -11.77 10.63 16.75
C PHE A 115 -10.91 9.54 17.37
N ALA A 116 -11.53 8.59 18.05
CA ALA A 116 -10.88 7.57 18.89
C ALA A 116 -9.81 6.72 18.17
N ASN A 117 -9.96 6.48 16.87
CA ASN A 117 -9.02 5.70 16.08
C ASN A 117 -8.01 6.58 15.33
N ILE A 118 -7.95 7.89 15.62
CA ILE A 118 -6.98 8.82 15.01
C ILE A 118 -6.06 9.34 16.10
N HIS A 119 -4.78 9.07 15.96
CA HIS A 119 -3.73 9.58 16.83
C HIS A 119 -2.92 10.63 16.10
N THR A 120 -2.82 11.81 16.68
CA THR A 120 -2.06 12.92 16.10
C THR A 120 -0.88 13.29 16.97
N CYS A 121 0.24 13.62 16.34
CA CYS A 121 1.40 14.14 17.05
C CYS A 121 2.14 15.19 16.21
N LEU A 122 3.04 15.93 16.87
CA LEU A 122 3.80 17.03 16.30
C LEU A 122 5.28 16.67 16.28
N LEU A 123 5.94 16.94 15.16
CA LEU A 123 7.37 16.68 14.98
C LEU A 123 8.07 17.92 14.41
N GLU A 124 9.23 18.21 14.96
CA GLU A 124 10.19 19.16 14.40
C GLU A 124 11.26 18.40 13.61
N GLY A 125 12.00 19.13 12.77
CA GLY A 125 13.24 18.60 12.21
C GLY A 125 14.38 18.59 13.24
N ASN A 126 15.51 18.03 12.85
CA ASN A 126 16.70 18.01 13.69
C ASN A 126 17.24 19.42 13.94
N PRO A 127 17.85 19.68 15.13
CA PRO A 127 18.53 20.94 15.36
C PRO A 127 19.70 21.11 14.39
N ALA A 128 19.88 22.35 13.93
CA ALA A 128 21.05 22.70 13.14
C ALA A 128 22.33 22.52 14.00
N LYS A 129 23.47 22.24 13.33
CA LYS A 129 24.76 22.05 14.02
C LYS A 129 25.16 23.21 14.98
N ASN A 130 24.74 24.42 14.65
CA ASN A 130 25.01 25.61 15.47
C ASN A 130 23.94 25.86 16.54
N GLY A 131 22.91 25.02 16.66
CA GLY A 131 21.84 25.16 17.66
C GLY A 131 20.90 26.35 17.47
N LYS A 132 21.11 27.20 16.44
CA LYS A 132 20.33 28.43 16.26
C LYS A 132 18.92 28.23 15.73
N TYR A 133 18.65 27.12 15.07
CA TYR A 133 17.32 26.79 14.54
C TYR A 133 17.14 25.26 14.47
N LYS A 134 15.92 24.83 14.35
CA LYS A 134 15.57 23.44 14.05
C LYS A 134 15.06 23.34 12.62
N GLY A 135 15.30 22.21 11.98
CA GLY A 135 14.64 21.88 10.72
C GLY A 135 13.14 21.69 10.91
N ILE A 136 12.45 21.40 9.83
CA ILE A 136 11.00 21.13 9.79
C ILE A 136 10.72 19.71 9.37
N MET A 137 9.59 19.16 9.77
CA MET A 137 9.09 17.90 9.23
C MET A 137 8.33 18.17 7.91
N HIS A 138 9.04 18.13 6.78
CA HIS A 138 8.52 18.58 5.48
C HIS A 138 7.97 17.47 4.60
N HIS A 139 7.62 16.31 5.16
CA HIS A 139 7.03 15.20 4.42
C HIS A 139 5.59 15.46 3.96
N LYS A 140 5.21 14.78 2.88
CA LYS A 140 3.86 14.60 2.39
C LYS A 140 3.75 13.14 1.97
N MET A 141 3.57 12.26 2.95
CA MET A 141 3.62 10.81 2.79
C MET A 141 2.41 10.16 3.46
N ILE A 142 1.87 9.15 2.81
CA ILE A 142 0.82 8.28 3.33
C ILE A 142 1.19 6.83 3.09
N ILE A 143 1.00 5.97 4.07
CA ILE A 143 1.17 4.52 3.96
C ILE A 143 -0.17 3.89 4.32
N ILE A 144 -0.71 3.08 3.41
CA ILE A 144 -2.01 2.41 3.56
C ILE A 144 -1.78 0.92 3.79
N ASP A 145 -2.28 0.38 4.90
CA ASP A 145 -2.28 -1.05 5.26
C ASP A 145 -0.90 -1.73 5.22
N GLY A 146 0.19 -0.95 5.17
CA GLY A 146 1.54 -1.45 4.92
C GLY A 146 1.72 -2.07 3.51
N ALA A 147 0.83 -1.75 2.58
CA ALA A 147 0.75 -2.35 1.24
C ALA A 147 0.82 -1.34 0.09
N LEU A 148 0.64 -0.06 0.37
CA LEU A 148 0.73 1.03 -0.59
C LEU A 148 1.37 2.23 0.08
N VAL A 149 2.23 2.94 -0.62
CA VAL A 149 2.77 4.23 -0.18
C VAL A 149 2.51 5.31 -1.22
N GLY A 150 2.08 6.47 -0.76
CA GLY A 150 1.97 7.68 -1.56
C GLY A 150 2.87 8.77 -0.98
N PHE A 151 3.57 9.51 -1.83
CA PHE A 151 4.38 10.66 -1.44
C PHE A 151 4.57 11.64 -2.60
N GLY A 152 5.01 12.84 -2.29
CA GLY A 152 5.24 13.85 -3.31
C GLY A 152 5.58 15.21 -2.71
N SER A 153 5.42 16.26 -3.51
CA SER A 153 5.64 17.63 -3.06
C SER A 153 4.37 18.30 -2.53
N ALA A 154 3.19 17.79 -2.94
CA ALA A 154 1.90 18.41 -2.66
C ALA A 154 1.51 18.36 -1.17
N ASN A 155 1.39 19.52 -0.54
CA ASN A 155 0.70 19.66 0.74
C ASN A 155 -0.78 19.25 0.60
N TRP A 156 -1.41 18.82 1.67
CA TRP A 156 -2.84 18.50 1.63
C TRP A 156 -3.68 19.75 1.87
N SER A 157 -3.60 20.65 0.91
CA SER A 157 -4.32 21.92 0.88
C SER A 157 -4.98 22.12 -0.49
N LYS A 158 -6.04 22.92 -0.54
CA LYS A 158 -6.71 23.26 -1.82
C LYS A 158 -5.71 23.86 -2.81
N ASN A 159 -4.90 24.81 -2.35
CA ASN A 159 -3.92 25.50 -3.19
C ASN A 159 -2.86 24.57 -3.80
N ALA A 160 -2.41 23.54 -3.06
CA ALA A 160 -1.44 22.57 -3.58
C ALA A 160 -1.99 21.73 -4.72
N PHE A 161 -3.29 21.38 -4.69
CA PHE A 161 -3.90 20.61 -5.77
C PHE A 161 -4.30 21.48 -6.95
N GLU A 162 -4.89 22.67 -6.72
CA GLU A 162 -5.53 23.46 -7.74
C GLU A 162 -4.63 24.47 -8.46
N ASN A 163 -3.59 24.98 -7.76
CA ASN A 163 -2.84 26.14 -8.26
C ASN A 163 -1.33 25.93 -8.37
N ASN A 164 -0.75 25.09 -7.52
CA ASN A 164 0.69 24.89 -7.51
C ASN A 164 1.13 23.82 -8.53
N TYR A 165 2.38 23.93 -8.99
CA TYR A 165 3.05 22.82 -9.67
C TYR A 165 3.58 21.85 -8.62
N GLU A 166 2.94 20.71 -8.50
CA GLU A 166 3.24 19.70 -7.48
C GLU A 166 3.19 18.29 -8.10
N SER A 167 3.69 17.31 -7.37
CA SER A 167 3.58 15.91 -7.74
C SER A 167 2.97 15.10 -6.59
N LEU A 168 2.26 14.02 -6.97
CA LEU A 168 1.79 12.98 -6.07
C LEU A 168 2.04 11.63 -6.74
N TYR A 169 2.78 10.74 -6.07
CA TYR A 169 3.17 9.45 -6.59
C TYR A 169 2.71 8.34 -5.65
N PHE A 170 2.24 7.24 -6.19
CA PHE A 170 1.85 6.04 -5.46
C PHE A 170 2.56 4.81 -6.00
N THR A 171 3.00 3.92 -5.09
CA THR A 171 3.59 2.63 -5.45
C THR A 171 3.27 1.57 -4.41
N ASP A 172 3.12 0.31 -4.88
CA ASP A 172 3.05 -0.90 -4.05
C ASP A 172 4.37 -1.68 -4.02
N SER A 173 5.48 -1.06 -4.45
CA SER A 173 6.81 -1.64 -4.35
C SER A 173 7.15 -2.00 -2.90
N LYS A 174 7.35 -3.29 -2.63
CA LYS A 174 7.64 -3.80 -1.28
C LYS A 174 8.89 -3.15 -0.67
N GLU A 175 9.92 -2.91 -1.47
CA GLU A 175 11.15 -2.26 -1.02
C GLU A 175 10.88 -0.83 -0.56
N ILE A 176 10.15 -0.04 -1.38
CA ILE A 176 9.82 1.35 -1.06
C ILE A 176 8.92 1.42 0.17
N ILE A 177 7.91 0.55 0.26
CA ILE A 177 7.01 0.47 1.41
C ILE A 177 7.80 0.17 2.70
N GLN A 178 8.66 -0.86 2.71
CA GLN A 178 9.45 -1.23 3.88
C GLN A 178 10.36 -0.09 4.34
N LYS A 179 11.02 0.57 3.39
CA LYS A 179 11.88 1.73 3.68
C LYS A 179 11.09 2.90 4.25
N SER A 180 9.93 3.21 3.65
CA SER A 180 9.04 4.28 4.09
C SER A 180 8.47 4.00 5.47
N GLN A 181 8.00 2.79 5.74
CA GLN A 181 7.46 2.37 7.04
C GLN A 181 8.55 2.41 8.13
N GLY A 182 9.76 1.92 7.83
CA GLY A 182 10.88 1.99 8.76
C GLY A 182 11.26 3.43 9.11
N TYR A 183 11.20 4.33 8.14
CA TYR A 183 11.45 5.76 8.35
C TYR A 183 10.31 6.42 9.13
N TYR A 184 9.06 6.16 8.76
CA TYR A 184 7.87 6.63 9.48
C TYR A 184 7.90 6.24 10.97
N ASN A 185 8.23 4.97 11.26
CA ASN A 185 8.30 4.48 12.64
C ASN A 185 9.37 5.21 13.48
N LYS A 186 10.47 5.64 12.86
CA LYS A 186 11.47 6.50 13.55
C LYS A 186 10.91 7.86 13.86
N MET A 187 10.18 8.49 12.92
CA MET A 187 9.51 9.78 13.15
C MET A 187 8.44 9.66 14.24
N LEU A 188 7.63 8.60 14.22
CA LEU A 188 6.57 8.37 15.20
C LEU A 188 7.11 8.23 16.63
N LYS A 189 8.29 7.59 16.80
CA LYS A 189 8.97 7.49 18.11
C LYS A 189 9.50 8.84 18.61
N ALA A 190 9.78 9.77 17.72
CA ALA A 190 10.34 11.08 18.04
C ALA A 190 9.28 12.18 18.18
N CYS A 191 8.03 11.92 17.75
CA CYS A 191 6.99 12.94 17.79
C CYS A 191 6.35 13.08 19.18
N THR A 192 5.86 14.28 19.46
CA THR A 192 5.13 14.63 20.71
C THR A 192 3.63 14.50 20.45
N PRO A 193 2.88 13.71 21.26
CA PRO A 193 1.42 13.61 21.11
C PRO A 193 0.78 15.02 21.16
N PHE A 194 -0.17 15.25 20.26
CA PHE A 194 -0.97 16.47 20.30
C PHE A 194 -2.20 16.22 21.18
N MET A 195 -2.42 17.09 22.13
CA MET A 195 -3.62 17.13 22.96
C MET A 195 -4.24 18.52 22.83
N SER A 196 -5.49 18.58 22.34
CA SER A 196 -6.29 19.80 22.38
C SER A 196 -6.77 20.01 23.84
N TYR A 197 -6.38 21.11 24.43
CA TYR A 197 -6.95 21.57 25.70
C TYR A 197 -8.30 22.22 25.47
#